data_0c916ca8fbc7fb3111479bd194c24dc1
#
_entry.id   0c916ca8fbc7fb3111479bd194c24dc1
#
_cell.length_a   1.000
_cell.length_b   1.000
_cell.length_c   1.000
_cell.angle_alpha   90.00
_cell.angle_beta   90.00
_cell.angle_gamma   90.00
#
_symmetry.space_group_name_H-M   'P 1'
#
loop_
_entity.id
_entity.type
_entity.pdbx_description
1 polymer ?
#
loop_
_entity_poly.entity_id
_entity_poly.type
_entity_poly.pdbx_seq_one_letter_code
_entity_poly.pdbx_strand_id
1 'polypeptide(L)'
;EVPYEGVIPEHDFAVKVNGESMLPLFADGEILFVKATSEARDGQIIICRVNSDAYVKKLSGNKLVSLNKEYEDILISDTDDFKIFGVVVL
;
A
#
# COMPACT_ATOMS: atom_id res chain seq x y z
N GLU A 1 -21.18 9.87 -7.45
CA GLU A 1 -20.43 8.63 -7.44
C GLU A 1 -20.20 8.12 -8.87
N VAL A 2 -18.98 7.76 -9.17
CA VAL A 2 -18.63 7.22 -10.48
C VAL A 2 -18.49 5.71 -10.35
N PRO A 3 -19.27 4.93 -11.09
CA PRO A 3 -19.14 3.48 -11.00
C PRO A 3 -17.78 3.02 -11.56
N TYR A 4 -17.25 1.98 -10.96
CA TYR A 4 -16.04 1.36 -11.44
C TYR A 4 -16.35 0.64 -12.76
N GLU A 5 -15.63 0.98 -13.82
CA GLU A 5 -15.93 0.46 -15.16
C GLU A 5 -15.15 -0.79 -15.54
N GLY A 6 -14.38 -1.33 -14.70
CA GLY A 6 -13.65 -2.56 -14.96
C GLY A 6 -14.28 -3.73 -14.22
N VAL A 7 -13.58 -4.85 -14.29
CA VAL A 7 -13.91 -6.00 -13.46
C VAL A 7 -13.40 -5.69 -12.06
N ILE A 8 -14.30 -5.69 -11.09
CA ILE A 8 -13.92 -5.48 -9.70
C ILE A 8 -13.34 -6.79 -9.18
N PRO A 9 -12.04 -6.81 -8.79
CA PRO A 9 -11.44 -8.05 -8.28
C PRO A 9 -12.03 -8.42 -6.93
N GLU A 10 -11.94 -9.69 -6.60
CA GLU A 10 -12.31 -10.14 -5.27
C GLU A 10 -11.39 -9.48 -4.26
N HIS A 11 -11.99 -8.86 -3.24
CA HIS A 11 -11.27 -8.09 -2.25
C HIS A 11 -12.04 -8.07 -0.93
N ASP A 12 -11.38 -7.62 0.13
CA ASP A 12 -11.99 -7.52 1.44
C ASP A 12 -12.34 -6.08 1.79
N PHE A 13 -11.55 -5.13 1.34
CA PHE A 13 -11.85 -3.71 1.53
C PHE A 13 -11.15 -2.88 0.45
N ALA A 14 -11.48 -1.61 0.40
CA ALA A 14 -10.88 -0.68 -0.56
C ALA A 14 -10.33 0.53 0.18
N VAL A 15 -9.27 1.12 -0.36
CA VAL A 15 -8.67 2.33 0.19
C VAL A 15 -8.48 3.36 -0.91
N LYS A 16 -8.44 4.62 -0.52
CA LYS A 16 -8.18 5.72 -1.45
C LYS A 16 -6.73 6.17 -1.27
N VAL A 17 -6.02 6.31 -2.37
CA VAL A 17 -4.64 6.79 -2.34
C VAL A 17 -4.59 8.27 -2.02
N ASN A 18 -3.76 8.64 -1.05
CA ASN A 18 -3.50 10.05 -0.72
C ASN A 18 -2.05 10.37 -1.06
N GLY A 19 -1.85 11.32 -1.95
CA GLY A 19 -0.52 11.76 -2.33
C GLY A 19 0.04 11.04 -3.53
N GLU A 20 1.31 11.25 -3.82
CA GLU A 20 1.94 10.85 -5.06
C GLU A 20 3.11 9.88 -4.90
N SER A 21 3.28 9.31 -3.71
CA SER A 21 4.44 8.46 -3.43
C SER A 21 4.43 7.15 -4.23
N MET A 22 3.29 6.75 -4.77
CA MET A 22 3.17 5.51 -5.53
C MET A 22 2.99 5.74 -7.04
N LEU A 23 3.23 6.95 -7.51
CA LEU A 23 3.32 7.19 -8.95
C LEU A 23 4.52 6.44 -9.53
N PRO A 24 4.45 5.96 -10.75
CA PRO A 24 3.36 6.12 -11.72
C PRO A 24 2.26 5.08 -11.63
N LEU A 25 2.37 4.11 -10.72
CA LEU A 25 1.40 3.02 -10.66
C LEU A 25 0.04 3.46 -10.14
N PHE A 26 0.02 4.23 -9.06
CA PHE A 26 -1.21 4.72 -8.45
C PHE A 26 -1.15 6.24 -8.28
N ALA A 27 -2.20 6.92 -8.72
CA ALA A 27 -2.31 8.37 -8.59
C ALA A 27 -3.11 8.74 -7.35
N ASP A 28 -2.92 9.99 -6.89
CA ASP A 28 -3.72 10.55 -5.80
C ASP A 28 -5.21 10.44 -6.13
N GLY A 29 -5.99 9.97 -5.18
CA GLY A 29 -7.44 9.82 -5.35
C GLY A 29 -7.87 8.49 -5.93
N GLU A 30 -6.94 7.67 -6.39
CA GLU A 30 -7.27 6.37 -6.96
C GLU A 30 -7.74 5.40 -5.88
N ILE A 31 -8.71 4.54 -6.23
CA ILE A 31 -9.23 3.53 -5.32
C ILE A 31 -8.48 2.21 -5.55
N LEU A 32 -7.96 1.64 -4.48
CA LEU A 32 -7.27 0.36 -4.51
C LEU A 32 -8.10 -0.70 -3.80
N PHE A 33 -8.16 -1.88 -4.39
CA PHE A 33 -8.83 -3.02 -3.78
C PHE A 33 -7.79 -3.84 -3.01
N VAL A 34 -8.13 -4.25 -1.81
CA VAL A 34 -7.17 -4.84 -0.87
C VAL A 34 -7.69 -6.16 -0.35
N LYS A 35 -6.80 -7.15 -0.34
CA LYS A 35 -7.05 -8.45 0.28
C LYS A 35 -6.49 -8.41 1.69
N ALA A 36 -7.32 -8.62 2.71
CA ALA A 36 -6.89 -8.55 4.09
C ALA A 36 -5.95 -9.71 4.43
N THR A 37 -4.79 -9.37 4.96
CA THR A 37 -3.81 -10.35 5.42
C THR A 37 -2.82 -9.64 6.35
N SER A 38 -2.24 -10.37 7.28
CA SER A 38 -1.20 -9.84 8.15
C SER A 38 0.20 -10.18 7.63
N GLU A 39 0.29 -10.90 6.52
CA GLU A 39 1.56 -11.33 5.94
C GLU A 39 1.65 -10.92 4.48
N ALA A 40 2.86 -10.57 4.04
CA ALA A 40 3.10 -10.17 2.67
C ALA A 40 4.50 -10.60 2.26
N ARG A 41 4.71 -10.64 0.94
CA ARG A 41 5.99 -11.01 0.35
C ARG A 41 6.67 -9.78 -0.24
N ASP A 42 7.97 -9.86 -0.38
CA ASP A 42 8.74 -8.82 -1.06
C ASP A 42 8.18 -8.60 -2.46
N GLY A 43 8.09 -7.33 -2.84
CA GLY A 43 7.56 -6.93 -4.13
C GLY A 43 6.07 -6.66 -4.16
N GLN A 44 5.33 -7.04 -3.14
CA GLN A 44 3.90 -6.76 -3.08
C GLN A 44 3.66 -5.33 -2.59
N ILE A 45 2.58 -4.74 -3.11
CA ILE A 45 2.11 -3.43 -2.62
C ILE A 45 1.19 -3.71 -1.45
N ILE A 46 1.50 -3.11 -0.31
CA ILE A 46 0.78 -3.40 0.94
C ILE A 46 0.16 -2.13 1.53
N ILE A 47 -0.89 -2.36 2.31
CA ILE A 47 -1.45 -1.36 3.21
C ILE A 47 -0.93 -1.70 4.60
N CYS A 48 -0.25 -0.76 5.22
CA CYS A 48 0.40 -1.02 6.50
C CYS A 48 0.39 0.20 7.40
N ARG A 49 0.76 -0.03 8.65
CA ARG A 49 0.96 1.04 9.63
C ARG A 49 2.35 0.89 10.24
N VAL A 50 3.06 2.00 10.31
CA VAL A 50 4.32 2.08 11.06
C VAL A 50 4.09 3.09 12.17
N ASN A 51 4.08 2.62 13.40
CA ASN A 51 3.72 3.41 14.57
C ASN A 51 2.30 3.97 14.42
N SER A 52 2.12 5.28 14.28
CA SER A 52 0.80 5.87 14.12
C SER A 52 0.46 6.27 12.69
N ASP A 53 1.35 6.00 11.73
CA ASP A 53 1.17 6.42 10.35
C ASP A 53 0.82 5.26 9.44
N ALA A 54 -0.20 5.47 8.60
CA ALA A 54 -0.62 4.46 7.62
C ALA A 54 -0.03 4.77 6.26
N TYR A 55 0.35 3.72 5.53
CA TYR A 55 1.03 3.85 4.24
C TYR A 55 0.52 2.83 3.23
N VAL A 56 0.62 3.21 1.94
CA VAL A 56 0.56 2.30 0.80
C VAL A 56 1.95 2.29 0.22
N LYS A 57 2.66 1.19 0.32
CA LYS A 57 4.04 1.08 -0.13
C LYS A 57 4.33 -0.31 -0.65
N LYS A 58 5.46 -0.43 -1.37
CA LYS A 58 5.96 -1.72 -1.82
C LYS A 58 6.86 -2.30 -0.72
N LEU A 59 6.62 -3.54 -0.36
CA LEU A 59 7.43 -4.21 0.66
C LEU A 59 8.73 -4.73 0.05
N SER A 60 9.84 -4.48 0.70
CA SER A 60 11.15 -4.99 0.27
C SER A 60 12.00 -5.25 1.51
N GLY A 61 12.02 -6.50 1.98
CA GLY A 61 12.72 -6.87 3.20
C GLY A 61 12.15 -6.11 4.40
N ASN A 62 13.00 -5.34 5.07
CA ASN A 62 12.59 -4.49 6.19
C ASN A 62 12.38 -3.03 5.79
N LYS A 63 12.13 -2.80 4.50
CA LYS A 63 11.89 -1.45 3.97
C LYS A 63 10.51 -1.35 3.34
N LEU A 64 9.97 -0.15 3.39
CA LEU A 64 8.78 0.24 2.64
C LEU A 64 9.25 1.18 1.54
N VAL A 65 9.04 0.79 0.29
CA VAL A 65 9.57 1.51 -0.86
C VAL A 65 8.45 2.27 -1.56
N SER A 66 8.67 3.55 -1.81
CA SER A 66 7.80 4.36 -2.66
C SER A 66 8.20 4.12 -4.11
N LEU A 67 7.21 4.00 -5.00
CA LEU A 67 7.49 3.85 -6.42
C LEU A 67 7.95 5.17 -7.04
N ASN A 68 7.51 6.29 -6.48
CA ASN A 68 7.95 7.61 -6.88
C ASN A 68 9.34 7.86 -6.28
N LYS A 69 10.32 8.07 -7.15
CA LYS A 69 11.73 8.22 -6.75
C LYS A 69 12.00 9.49 -5.94
N GLU A 70 11.06 10.42 -5.90
CA GLU A 70 11.20 11.63 -5.10
C GLU A 70 10.96 11.39 -3.62
N TYR A 71 10.47 10.21 -3.25
CA TYR A 71 10.20 9.83 -1.86
C TYR A 71 11.22 8.80 -1.40
N GLU A 72 11.72 8.98 -0.20
CA GLU A 72 12.71 8.08 0.38
C GLU A 72 12.05 6.80 0.91
N ASP A 73 12.85 5.72 0.97
CA ASP A 73 12.41 4.47 1.57
C ASP A 73 12.23 4.65 3.08
N ILE A 74 11.31 3.90 3.64
CA ILE A 74 11.08 3.88 5.09
C ILE A 74 11.67 2.58 5.62
N LEU A 75 12.68 2.69 6.48
CA LEU A 75 13.26 1.52 7.15
C LEU A 75 12.40 1.16 8.36
N ILE A 76 12.08 -0.11 8.49
CA ILE A 76 11.32 -0.62 9.64
C ILE A 76 12.34 -1.18 10.63
N SER A 77 12.38 -0.64 11.83
CA SER A 77 13.28 -1.13 12.86
C SER A 77 12.53 -2.04 13.84
N ASP A 78 13.29 -2.79 14.64
CA ASP A 78 12.71 -3.71 15.62
C ASP A 78 11.90 -2.99 16.71
N THR A 79 12.13 -1.69 16.88
CA THR A 79 11.41 -0.90 17.87
C THR A 79 10.14 -0.26 17.30
N ASP A 80 9.92 -0.35 15.99
CA ASP A 80 8.72 0.18 15.37
C ASP A 80 7.55 -0.76 15.57
N ASP A 81 6.37 -0.17 15.78
CA ASP A 81 5.11 -0.90 15.80
C ASP A 81 4.62 -1.01 14.37
N PHE A 82 4.93 -2.13 13.71
CA PHE A 82 4.63 -2.36 12.31
C PHE A 82 3.52 -3.38 12.16
N LYS A 83 2.49 -3.03 11.37
CA LYS A 83 1.38 -3.94 11.12
C LYS A 83 0.98 -3.87 9.65
N ILE A 84 0.81 -5.05 9.04
CA ILE A 84 0.29 -5.18 7.68
C ILE A 84 -1.21 -5.42 7.77
N PHE A 85 -2.00 -4.62 7.04
CA PHE A 85 -3.46 -4.78 6.98
C PHE A 85 -3.90 -5.57 5.76
N GLY A 86 -3.14 -5.49 4.68
CA GLY A 86 -3.51 -6.21 3.48
C GLY A 86 -2.56 -5.97 2.31
N VAL A 87 -2.82 -6.68 1.22
CA VAL A 87 -2.07 -6.61 -0.02
C VAL A 87 -2.99 -6.08 -1.11
N VAL A 88 -2.49 -5.14 -1.90
CA VAL A 88 -3.27 -4.55 -2.99
C VAL A 88 -3.43 -5.60 -4.10
N VAL A 89 -4.65 -5.76 -4.56
CA VAL A 89 -4.99 -6.65 -5.68
C VAL A 89 -4.76 -5.89 -6.97
N LEU A 90 -3.86 -6.39 -7.80
CA LEU A 90 -3.51 -5.74 -9.07
C LEU A 90 -4.16 -6.40 -10.26
#